data_e0cba8a6d527f0f4fdbe7c08d97d56de
#
_entry.id   e0cba8a6d527f0f4fdbe7c08d97d56de
#
_cell.length_a   1.000
_cell.length_b   1.000
_cell.length_c   1.000
_cell.angle_alpha   90.00
_cell.angle_beta   90.00
_cell.angle_gamma   90.00
#
_symmetry.space_group_name_H-M   'P 1'
#
loop_
_entity.id
_entity.type
_entity.pdbx_description
1 polymer ?
#
loop_
_entity_poly.entity_id
_entity_poly.type
_entity_poly.pdbx_seq_one_letter_code
_entity_poly.pdbx_strand_id
1 'polypeptide(L)'
;MKIGLIGCGKQAWKHIAGLGNEEDVETAVCDINTDRARAIGEKFDLPWSDDVDAFLADDTLTAVNIATPTLTHADLVMRAVEAGKHFFCEKPLCRHIDDSRRIRDGVVEKSLIGMVGYVYRYSPVFEVGHALSGLDVPNARPLGAPVAASFRIGGRGDHEVWKHRQESSGGAISEMMVHMLDLAIWYFGPVRSVQVVSCELLRPLRHIAGVDVRVDAEDFVLARFEMAGGLQVLIQADLVTPAFSQFVEVQFERGSFMGSIQNDYPSYVFSTEAADMYPEGKTPLRFGTINLFERQMAAFCEHVRNDKPLERNTIDDSLRVMEALEMLRQQ
;
A
#
# COMPACT_ATOMS: atom_id res chain seq x y z
N MET A 1 -11.77 4.75 21.70
CA MET A 1 -10.64 3.76 21.73
C MET A 1 -9.31 4.49 21.65
N LYS A 2 -8.22 3.88 22.13
CA LYS A 2 -6.89 4.49 22.07
C LYS A 2 -6.00 3.79 21.03
N ILE A 3 -5.41 4.55 20.12
CA ILE A 3 -4.52 4.04 19.06
C ILE A 3 -3.14 4.67 19.20
N GLY A 4 -2.10 3.84 19.28
CA GLY A 4 -0.71 4.28 19.38
C GLY A 4 -0.06 4.37 18.00
N LEU A 5 0.54 5.50 17.62
CA LEU A 5 1.38 5.62 16.43
C LEU A 5 2.84 5.34 16.79
N ILE A 6 3.43 4.31 16.20
CA ILE A 6 4.85 3.99 16.32
C ILE A 6 5.58 4.45 15.06
N GLY A 7 6.52 5.39 15.22
CA GLY A 7 7.26 6.02 14.14
C GLY A 7 6.82 7.46 13.88
N CYS A 8 7.60 8.43 14.35
CA CYS A 8 7.35 9.89 14.22
C CYS A 8 8.13 10.49 13.03
N GLY A 9 8.26 9.72 11.93
CA GLY A 9 8.91 10.15 10.70
C GLY A 9 8.02 11.03 9.80
N LYS A 10 8.45 11.22 8.53
CA LYS A 10 7.74 12.08 7.56
C LYS A 10 6.30 11.64 7.23
N GLN A 11 5.92 10.39 7.46
CA GLN A 11 4.55 9.91 7.20
C GLN A 11 3.63 10.10 8.42
N ALA A 12 4.21 10.25 9.63
CA ALA A 12 3.44 10.30 10.89
C ALA A 12 2.28 11.30 10.87
N TRP A 13 2.49 12.50 10.34
CA TRP A 13 1.46 13.53 10.30
C TRP A 13 0.22 13.13 9.47
N LYS A 14 0.39 12.31 8.41
CA LYS A 14 -0.73 11.83 7.59
C LYS A 14 -1.61 10.85 8.37
N HIS A 15 -0.97 9.97 9.14
CA HIS A 15 -1.65 9.02 10.00
C HIS A 15 -2.35 9.73 11.16
N ILE A 16 -1.67 10.71 11.81
CA ILE A 16 -2.26 11.52 12.88
C ILE A 16 -3.48 12.28 12.35
N ALA A 17 -3.38 12.90 11.17
CA ALA A 17 -4.51 13.60 10.56
C ALA A 17 -5.69 12.66 10.28
N GLY A 18 -5.41 11.44 9.80
CA GLY A 18 -6.44 10.42 9.57
C GLY A 18 -7.11 9.96 10.86
N LEU A 19 -6.34 9.70 11.91
CA LEU A 19 -6.86 9.30 13.22
C LEU A 19 -7.61 10.46 13.92
N GLY A 20 -7.12 11.69 13.76
CA GLY A 20 -7.74 12.88 14.37
C GLY A 20 -9.11 13.26 13.81
N ASN A 21 -9.51 12.68 12.67
CA ASN A 21 -10.87 12.82 12.13
C ASN A 21 -11.89 11.88 12.79
N GLU A 22 -11.44 10.94 13.62
CA GLU A 22 -12.29 9.98 14.34
C GLU A 22 -12.58 10.51 15.75
N GLU A 23 -13.80 10.97 16.01
CA GLU A 23 -14.20 11.66 17.26
C GLU A 23 -13.98 10.84 18.54
N ASP A 24 -13.98 9.52 18.45
CA ASP A 24 -13.84 8.59 19.57
C ASP A 24 -12.45 7.95 19.67
N VAL A 25 -11.46 8.46 18.92
CA VAL A 25 -10.09 7.95 18.92
C VAL A 25 -9.16 8.88 19.68
N GLU A 26 -8.58 8.38 20.75
CA GLU A 26 -7.45 8.99 21.44
C GLU A 26 -6.15 8.50 20.78
N THR A 27 -5.25 9.42 20.45
CA THR A 27 -3.97 9.08 19.82
C THR A 27 -2.81 9.35 20.78
N ALA A 28 -1.86 8.43 20.83
CA ALA A 28 -0.55 8.63 21.46
C ALA A 28 0.55 8.30 20.46
N VAL A 29 1.77 8.82 20.64
CA VAL A 29 2.86 8.62 19.69
C VAL A 29 4.09 8.04 20.35
N CYS A 30 4.87 7.23 19.60
CA CYS A 30 6.11 6.63 20.09
C CYS A 30 7.17 6.65 18.97
N ASP A 31 8.40 7.02 19.31
CA ASP A 31 9.58 6.87 18.43
C ASP A 31 10.82 6.65 19.31
N ILE A 32 11.68 5.71 18.95
CA ILE A 32 12.95 5.46 19.64
C ILE A 32 13.88 6.68 19.67
N ASN A 33 13.64 7.65 18.80
CA ASN A 33 14.28 8.95 18.82
C ASN A 33 13.41 9.90 19.66
N THR A 34 13.86 10.16 20.90
CA THR A 34 13.18 11.01 21.88
C THR A 34 12.80 12.40 21.34
N ASP A 35 13.70 13.02 20.53
CA ASP A 35 13.44 14.35 19.98
C ASP A 35 12.31 14.33 18.93
N ARG A 36 12.21 13.25 18.11
CA ARG A 36 11.12 13.07 17.16
C ARG A 36 9.79 12.80 17.88
N ALA A 37 9.78 11.92 18.87
CA ALA A 37 8.59 11.62 19.66
C ALA A 37 8.05 12.88 20.31
N ARG A 38 8.93 13.64 20.99
CA ARG A 38 8.60 14.90 21.62
C ARG A 38 8.08 15.93 20.63
N ALA A 39 8.80 16.17 19.52
CA ALA A 39 8.43 17.16 18.52
C ALA A 39 7.04 16.91 17.91
N ILE A 40 6.70 15.65 17.66
CA ILE A 40 5.36 15.28 17.16
C ILE A 40 4.32 15.39 18.28
N GLY A 41 4.62 14.91 19.49
CA GLY A 41 3.72 15.02 20.65
C GLY A 41 3.36 16.48 20.94
N GLU A 42 4.36 17.36 21.07
CA GLU A 42 4.13 18.80 21.31
C GLU A 42 3.38 19.49 20.16
N LYS A 43 3.71 19.14 18.90
CA LYS A 43 3.07 19.75 17.73
C LYS A 43 1.58 19.45 17.64
N PHE A 44 1.15 18.26 18.02
CA PHE A 44 -0.23 17.80 17.88
C PHE A 44 -0.97 17.69 19.23
N ASP A 45 -0.32 18.11 20.32
CA ASP A 45 -0.83 17.99 21.70
C ASP A 45 -1.21 16.53 22.06
N LEU A 46 -0.28 15.59 21.81
CA LEU A 46 -0.47 14.16 22.01
C LEU A 46 0.49 13.63 23.09
N PRO A 47 0.07 12.66 23.92
CA PRO A 47 0.98 11.88 24.75
C PRO A 47 2.07 11.23 23.89
N TRP A 48 3.31 11.25 24.37
CA TRP A 48 4.43 10.66 23.65
C TRP A 48 5.33 9.79 24.55
N SER A 49 6.03 8.84 23.93
CA SER A 49 7.00 7.95 24.57
C SER A 49 8.19 7.69 23.63
N ASP A 50 9.34 7.35 24.19
CA ASP A 50 10.51 6.85 23.47
C ASP A 50 10.84 5.37 23.81
N ASP A 51 9.99 4.75 24.61
CA ASP A 51 10.08 3.34 25.00
C ASP A 51 8.93 2.54 24.36
N VAL A 52 9.27 1.76 23.33
CA VAL A 52 8.29 0.96 22.57
C VAL A 52 7.75 -0.20 23.42
N ASP A 53 8.55 -0.77 24.32
CA ASP A 53 8.10 -1.88 25.18
C ASP A 53 7.07 -1.40 26.19
N ALA A 54 7.37 -0.31 26.90
CA ALA A 54 6.43 0.32 27.81
C ALA A 54 5.17 0.80 27.08
N PHE A 55 5.32 1.31 25.85
CA PHE A 55 4.21 1.77 25.01
C PHE A 55 3.27 0.63 24.61
N LEU A 56 3.79 -0.52 24.16
CA LEU A 56 2.99 -1.69 23.81
C LEU A 56 2.38 -2.39 25.04
N ALA A 57 3.00 -2.26 26.22
CA ALA A 57 2.49 -2.78 27.47
C ALA A 57 1.33 -1.96 28.09
N ASP A 58 0.99 -0.79 27.50
CA ASP A 58 -0.16 0.01 27.94
C ASP A 58 -1.47 -0.74 27.60
N ASP A 59 -2.15 -1.24 28.62
CA ASP A 59 -3.42 -1.96 28.48
C ASP A 59 -4.55 -1.08 27.93
N THR A 60 -4.41 0.24 27.98
CA THR A 60 -5.40 1.17 27.41
C THR A 60 -5.30 1.27 25.89
N LEU A 61 -4.17 0.88 25.27
CA LEU A 61 -4.05 0.81 23.81
C LEU A 61 -4.88 -0.35 23.24
N THR A 62 -5.81 -0.03 22.37
CA THR A 62 -6.60 -1.01 21.61
C THR A 62 -5.85 -1.47 20.35
N ALA A 63 -5.16 -0.55 19.69
CA ALA A 63 -4.46 -0.81 18.45
C ALA A 63 -3.18 0.03 18.32
N VAL A 64 -2.30 -0.37 17.40
CA VAL A 64 -1.13 0.41 17.01
C VAL A 64 -1.09 0.65 15.52
N ASN A 65 -0.58 1.81 15.13
CA ASN A 65 -0.28 2.19 13.76
C ASN A 65 1.24 2.26 13.59
N ILE A 66 1.82 1.40 12.76
CA ILE A 66 3.26 1.26 12.57
C ILE A 66 3.66 1.97 11.28
N ALA A 67 4.36 3.11 11.40
CA ALA A 67 4.81 3.97 10.31
C ALA A 67 6.33 4.20 10.34
N THR A 68 7.07 3.14 10.59
CA THR A 68 8.53 3.08 10.70
C THR A 68 9.17 2.64 9.37
N PRO A 69 10.50 2.56 9.24
CA PRO A 69 11.15 1.90 8.09
C PRO A 69 10.81 0.40 8.01
N THR A 70 10.68 -0.12 6.78
CA THR A 70 10.28 -1.52 6.49
C THR A 70 11.03 -2.59 7.30
N LEU A 71 12.32 -2.36 7.56
CA LEU A 71 13.15 -3.33 8.31
C LEU A 71 12.65 -3.60 9.73
N THR A 72 11.92 -2.68 10.32
CA THR A 72 11.42 -2.79 11.69
C THR A 72 9.97 -3.28 11.76
N HIS A 73 9.27 -3.38 10.61
CA HIS A 73 7.86 -3.73 10.58
C HIS A 73 7.58 -5.10 11.19
N ALA A 74 8.32 -6.14 10.76
CA ALA A 74 8.09 -7.51 11.22
C ALA A 74 8.21 -7.65 12.74
N ASP A 75 9.26 -7.08 13.34
CA ASP A 75 9.47 -7.08 14.78
C ASP A 75 8.35 -6.35 15.53
N LEU A 76 8.07 -5.11 15.11
CA LEU A 76 7.05 -4.28 15.76
C LEU A 76 5.64 -4.88 15.64
N VAL A 77 5.30 -5.44 14.48
CA VAL A 77 4.02 -6.11 14.26
C VAL A 77 3.92 -7.36 15.15
N MET A 78 4.96 -8.20 15.21
CA MET A 78 4.94 -9.39 16.08
C MET A 78 4.81 -9.03 17.55
N ARG A 79 5.51 -7.98 18.02
CA ARG A 79 5.37 -7.47 19.39
C ARG A 79 3.97 -6.94 19.67
N ALA A 80 3.35 -6.24 18.72
CA ALA A 80 1.96 -5.79 18.83
C ALA A 80 1.00 -6.99 18.92
N VAL A 81 1.19 -8.01 18.06
CA VAL A 81 0.43 -9.26 18.08
C VAL A 81 0.60 -9.98 19.42
N GLU A 82 1.83 -10.11 19.94
CA GLU A 82 2.12 -10.73 21.24
C GLU A 82 1.42 -9.99 22.39
N ALA A 83 1.41 -8.65 22.32
CA ALA A 83 0.69 -7.79 23.27
C ALA A 83 -0.85 -7.79 23.07
N GLY A 84 -1.38 -8.56 22.11
CA GLY A 84 -2.83 -8.64 21.85
C GLY A 84 -3.42 -7.37 21.25
N LYS A 85 -2.62 -6.55 20.57
CA LYS A 85 -3.09 -5.30 19.94
C LYS A 85 -3.46 -5.53 18.50
N HIS A 86 -4.59 -4.96 18.04
CA HIS A 86 -4.86 -4.77 16.63
C HIS A 86 -3.78 -3.87 16.03
N PHE A 87 -3.52 -3.97 14.73
CA PHE A 87 -2.51 -3.11 14.11
C PHE A 87 -2.84 -2.68 12.69
N PHE A 88 -2.39 -1.49 12.37
CA PHE A 88 -2.13 -1.02 11.02
C PHE A 88 -0.62 -0.96 10.81
N CYS A 89 -0.14 -1.44 9.67
CA CYS A 89 1.28 -1.35 9.32
C CYS A 89 1.46 -0.77 7.93
N GLU A 90 2.37 0.18 7.76
CA GLU A 90 2.74 0.68 6.44
C GLU A 90 3.27 -0.43 5.53
N LYS A 91 3.10 -0.22 4.22
CA LYS A 91 3.60 -1.13 3.19
C LYS A 91 5.13 -0.99 2.98
N PRO A 92 5.82 -2.05 2.53
CA PRO A 92 5.37 -3.45 2.55
C PRO A 92 5.31 -3.97 3.97
N LEU A 93 4.53 -5.02 4.23
CA LEU A 93 4.34 -5.57 5.59
C LEU A 93 5.67 -5.93 6.25
N CYS A 94 6.59 -6.50 5.49
CA CYS A 94 7.91 -6.89 5.97
C CYS A 94 8.89 -7.07 4.80
N ARG A 95 10.11 -7.50 5.08
CA ARG A 95 11.14 -7.79 4.08
C ARG A 95 11.06 -9.22 3.54
N HIS A 96 10.79 -10.19 4.41
CA HIS A 96 10.85 -11.61 4.11
C HIS A 96 9.48 -12.27 4.20
N ILE A 97 9.20 -13.18 3.27
CA ILE A 97 7.92 -13.89 3.19
C ILE A 97 7.63 -14.72 4.44
N ASP A 98 8.64 -15.29 5.08
CA ASP A 98 8.45 -16.11 6.28
C ASP A 98 7.98 -15.26 7.47
N ASP A 99 8.40 -14.01 7.58
CA ASP A 99 7.87 -13.07 8.57
C ASP A 99 6.38 -12.77 8.33
N SER A 100 5.98 -12.60 7.05
CA SER A 100 4.56 -12.42 6.70
C SER A 100 3.71 -13.62 7.11
N ARG A 101 4.22 -14.85 6.92
CA ARG A 101 3.52 -16.08 7.34
C ARG A 101 3.36 -16.14 8.86
N ARG A 102 4.43 -15.85 9.60
CA ARG A 102 4.40 -15.79 11.07
C ARG A 102 3.41 -14.74 11.59
N ILE A 103 3.43 -13.56 10.98
CA ILE A 103 2.48 -12.47 11.33
C ILE A 103 1.05 -12.94 11.09
N ARG A 104 0.75 -13.52 9.89
CA ARG A 104 -0.57 -14.03 9.56
C ARG A 104 -1.04 -15.07 10.59
N ASP A 105 -0.18 -16.03 10.93
CA ASP A 105 -0.52 -17.09 11.87
C ASP A 105 -0.83 -16.52 13.26
N GLY A 106 -0.05 -15.55 13.75
CA GLY A 106 -0.31 -14.87 15.03
C GLY A 106 -1.60 -14.02 15.02
N VAL A 107 -1.89 -13.35 13.91
CA VAL A 107 -3.15 -12.58 13.74
C VAL A 107 -4.37 -13.51 13.81
N VAL A 108 -4.31 -14.66 13.13
CA VAL A 108 -5.39 -15.65 13.14
C VAL A 108 -5.55 -16.28 14.52
N GLU A 109 -4.45 -16.71 15.15
CA GLU A 109 -4.45 -17.35 16.48
C GLU A 109 -5.10 -16.44 17.55
N LYS A 110 -4.79 -15.14 17.50
CA LYS A 110 -5.29 -14.18 18.48
C LYS A 110 -6.56 -13.44 18.05
N SER A 111 -7.10 -13.77 16.88
CA SER A 111 -8.30 -13.12 16.31
C SER A 111 -8.14 -11.60 16.24
N LEU A 112 -6.96 -11.11 15.83
CA LEU A 112 -6.67 -9.69 15.73
C LEU A 112 -7.03 -9.12 14.35
N ILE A 113 -7.26 -7.82 14.30
CA ILE A 113 -7.39 -7.06 13.07
C ILE A 113 -6.00 -6.55 12.70
N GLY A 114 -5.44 -7.05 11.60
CA GLY A 114 -4.17 -6.60 11.03
C GLY A 114 -4.38 -6.04 9.64
N MET A 115 -4.13 -4.74 9.45
CA MET A 115 -4.30 -4.03 8.18
C MET A 115 -2.96 -3.53 7.64
N VAL A 116 -2.76 -3.66 6.33
CA VAL A 116 -1.54 -3.16 5.65
C VAL A 116 -1.85 -1.95 4.78
N GLY A 117 -0.95 -0.98 4.75
CA GLY A 117 -1.10 0.35 4.16
C GLY A 117 -1.15 0.41 2.63
N TYR A 118 -1.94 -0.43 1.96
CA TYR A 118 -2.18 -0.36 0.52
C TYR A 118 -3.22 0.71 0.20
N VAL A 119 -2.80 1.97 0.30
CA VAL A 119 -3.66 3.15 0.27
C VAL A 119 -4.47 3.31 -1.03
N TYR A 120 -3.99 2.78 -2.15
CA TYR A 120 -4.67 2.91 -3.45
C TYR A 120 -5.97 2.13 -3.55
N ARG A 121 -6.18 1.08 -2.75
CA ARG A 121 -7.47 0.37 -2.66
C ARG A 121 -8.60 1.25 -2.11
N TYR A 122 -8.27 2.43 -1.54
CA TYR A 122 -9.23 3.43 -1.05
C TYR A 122 -9.47 4.57 -2.04
N SER A 123 -8.90 4.48 -3.25
CA SER A 123 -9.12 5.46 -4.30
C SER A 123 -10.39 5.13 -5.10
N PRO A 124 -11.40 6.03 -5.18
CA PRO A 124 -12.62 5.77 -5.92
C PRO A 124 -12.40 5.38 -7.37
N VAL A 125 -11.36 5.93 -8.02
CA VAL A 125 -11.04 5.54 -9.40
C VAL A 125 -10.61 4.08 -9.48
N PHE A 126 -9.86 3.58 -8.51
CA PHE A 126 -9.43 2.18 -8.50
C PHE A 126 -10.52 1.23 -7.99
N GLU A 127 -11.43 1.71 -7.15
CA GLU A 127 -12.65 0.98 -6.79
C GLU A 127 -13.52 0.69 -8.04
N VAL A 128 -13.62 1.64 -8.99
CA VAL A 128 -14.27 1.40 -10.29
C VAL A 128 -13.54 0.31 -11.08
N GLY A 129 -12.21 0.37 -11.20
CA GLY A 129 -11.42 -0.65 -11.90
C GLY A 129 -11.59 -2.04 -11.30
N HIS A 130 -11.62 -2.14 -9.97
CA HIS A 130 -11.87 -3.38 -9.25
C HIS A 130 -13.27 -3.93 -9.54
N ALA A 131 -14.30 -3.10 -9.45
CA ALA A 131 -15.69 -3.51 -9.75
C ALA A 131 -15.83 -4.02 -11.20
N LEU A 132 -15.19 -3.37 -12.17
CA LEU A 132 -15.18 -3.80 -13.57
C LEU A 132 -14.46 -5.13 -13.79
N SER A 133 -13.43 -5.45 -12.98
CA SER A 133 -12.69 -6.72 -13.07
C SER A 133 -13.56 -7.92 -12.70
N GLY A 134 -14.58 -7.72 -11.86
CA GLY A 134 -15.54 -8.73 -11.46
C GLY A 134 -14.94 -9.90 -10.69
N LEU A 135 -13.83 -9.70 -9.96
CA LEU A 135 -13.21 -10.77 -9.17
C LEU A 135 -14.16 -11.28 -8.09
N ASP A 136 -14.79 -10.36 -7.35
CA ASP A 136 -15.71 -10.71 -6.25
C ASP A 136 -17.09 -11.15 -6.75
N VAL A 137 -17.50 -10.69 -7.94
CA VAL A 137 -18.80 -11.01 -8.55
C VAL A 137 -18.59 -11.35 -10.04
N PRO A 138 -18.12 -12.56 -10.39
CA PRO A 138 -17.74 -12.91 -11.76
C PRO A 138 -18.82 -12.72 -12.82
N ASN A 139 -20.10 -12.81 -12.44
CA ASN A 139 -21.24 -12.61 -13.34
C ASN A 139 -21.60 -11.13 -13.56
N ALA A 140 -20.97 -10.21 -12.81
CA ALA A 140 -21.20 -8.77 -12.91
C ALA A 140 -20.06 -8.06 -13.67
N ARG A 141 -19.67 -8.59 -14.82
CA ARG A 141 -18.63 -8.00 -15.69
C ARG A 141 -19.28 -7.22 -16.86
N PRO A 142 -19.61 -5.96 -16.67
CA PRO A 142 -20.31 -5.20 -17.70
C PRO A 142 -19.53 -5.09 -19.01
N LEU A 143 -18.20 -5.06 -18.95
CA LEU A 143 -17.33 -4.97 -20.14
C LEU A 143 -16.80 -6.35 -20.59
N GLY A 144 -17.25 -7.45 -20.03
CA GLY A 144 -16.72 -8.79 -20.29
C GLY A 144 -15.47 -9.12 -19.49
N ALA A 145 -14.78 -10.20 -19.88
CA ALA A 145 -13.55 -10.63 -19.20
C ALA A 145 -12.38 -9.66 -19.48
N PRO A 146 -11.46 -9.46 -18.51
CA PRO A 146 -10.22 -8.73 -18.77
C PRO A 146 -9.33 -9.54 -19.72
N VAL A 147 -8.73 -8.85 -20.71
CA VAL A 147 -7.90 -9.45 -21.78
C VAL A 147 -6.42 -9.14 -21.57
N ALA A 148 -6.09 -7.93 -21.14
CA ALA A 148 -4.73 -7.48 -20.86
C ALA A 148 -4.76 -6.32 -19.88
N ALA A 149 -3.66 -6.07 -19.15
CA ALA A 149 -3.56 -4.92 -18.28
C ALA A 149 -2.13 -4.37 -18.23
N SER A 150 -2.02 -3.04 -18.07
CA SER A 150 -0.76 -2.34 -17.87
C SER A 150 -0.87 -1.39 -16.69
N PHE A 151 0.05 -1.52 -15.74
CA PHE A 151 0.14 -0.71 -14.56
C PHE A 151 1.48 0.02 -14.53
N ARG A 152 1.44 1.31 -14.23
CA ARG A 152 2.64 2.12 -14.14
C ARG A 152 2.64 3.01 -12.91
N ILE A 153 3.81 3.12 -12.28
CA ILE A 153 4.10 4.10 -11.24
C ILE A 153 5.55 4.53 -11.30
N GLY A 154 5.81 5.82 -11.23
CA GLY A 154 7.17 6.34 -11.21
C GLY A 154 7.25 7.68 -10.51
N GLY A 155 8.43 8.00 -9.97
CA GLY A 155 8.72 9.25 -9.30
C GLY A 155 10.21 9.37 -8.98
N ARG A 156 10.65 10.53 -8.49
CA ARG A 156 12.07 10.74 -8.21
C ARG A 156 12.58 9.96 -7.00
N GLY A 157 11.79 9.91 -5.93
CA GLY A 157 12.20 9.30 -4.66
C GLY A 157 13.34 10.03 -3.92
N ASP A 158 13.73 11.26 -4.32
CA ASP A 158 14.94 11.99 -3.90
C ASP A 158 14.88 12.58 -2.48
N HIS A 159 14.05 12.06 -1.59
CA HIS A 159 13.82 12.64 -0.27
C HIS A 159 14.39 11.84 0.90
N GLU A 160 14.79 10.57 0.68
CA GLU A 160 15.33 9.70 1.73
C GLU A 160 16.37 8.74 1.17
N VAL A 161 17.58 8.72 1.72
CA VAL A 161 18.68 7.86 1.25
C VAL A 161 18.37 6.38 1.39
N TRP A 162 17.71 5.97 2.50
CA TRP A 162 17.43 4.57 2.78
C TRP A 162 16.52 3.93 1.71
N LYS A 163 15.67 4.71 1.03
CA LYS A 163 14.82 4.23 -0.08
C LYS A 163 15.58 3.76 -1.31
N HIS A 164 16.86 4.06 -1.38
CA HIS A 164 17.76 3.72 -2.49
C HIS A 164 18.88 2.77 -2.07
N ARG A 165 18.75 2.12 -0.91
CA ARG A 165 19.71 1.15 -0.38
C ARG A 165 19.10 -0.24 -0.29
N GLN A 166 19.80 -1.25 -0.83
CA GLN A 166 19.37 -2.65 -0.73
C GLN A 166 19.31 -3.13 0.73
N GLU A 167 20.30 -2.73 1.54
CA GLU A 167 20.36 -3.09 2.97
C GLU A 167 19.12 -2.65 3.76
N SER A 168 18.49 -1.52 3.38
CA SER A 168 17.29 -0.97 4.01
C SER A 168 15.98 -1.39 3.32
N SER A 169 16.02 -2.37 2.43
CA SER A 169 14.88 -2.79 1.61
C SER A 169 14.31 -1.66 0.73
N GLY A 170 15.18 -0.75 0.29
CA GLY A 170 14.83 0.27 -0.72
C GLY A 170 14.71 -0.32 -2.12
N GLY A 171 14.56 0.56 -3.11
CA GLY A 171 14.44 0.22 -4.52
C GLY A 171 13.03 0.40 -5.08
N ALA A 172 12.95 0.42 -6.41
CA ALA A 172 11.70 0.62 -7.14
C ALA A 172 10.67 -0.50 -6.87
N ILE A 173 11.14 -1.72 -6.60
CA ILE A 173 10.28 -2.86 -6.26
C ILE A 173 9.53 -2.59 -4.95
N SER A 174 10.26 -2.27 -3.89
CA SER A 174 9.69 -2.12 -2.55
C SER A 174 8.93 -0.80 -2.36
N GLU A 175 9.40 0.28 -3.02
CA GLU A 175 8.82 1.61 -2.83
C GLU A 175 7.65 1.90 -3.76
N MET A 176 7.69 1.40 -4.99
CA MET A 176 6.75 1.74 -6.06
C MET A 176 5.98 0.53 -6.57
N MET A 177 6.66 -0.53 -7.07
CA MET A 177 5.98 -1.67 -7.70
C MET A 177 4.98 -2.34 -6.75
N VAL A 178 5.29 -2.40 -5.46
CA VAL A 178 4.40 -2.98 -4.44
C VAL A 178 2.97 -2.42 -4.50
N HIS A 179 2.80 -1.15 -4.82
CA HIS A 179 1.48 -0.52 -4.94
C HIS A 179 0.70 -1.00 -6.17
N MET A 180 1.39 -1.14 -7.31
CA MET A 180 0.75 -1.59 -8.56
C MET A 180 0.49 -3.09 -8.54
N LEU A 181 1.40 -3.85 -7.92
CA LEU A 181 1.24 -5.28 -7.73
C LEU A 181 0.07 -5.59 -6.79
N ASP A 182 -0.08 -4.81 -5.71
CA ASP A 182 -1.23 -4.91 -4.82
C ASP A 182 -2.56 -4.67 -5.56
N LEU A 183 -2.63 -3.61 -6.39
CA LEU A 183 -3.82 -3.34 -7.21
C LEU A 183 -4.09 -4.46 -8.22
N ALA A 184 -3.05 -5.01 -8.87
CA ALA A 184 -3.21 -6.10 -9.82
C ALA A 184 -3.74 -7.37 -9.15
N ILE A 185 -3.24 -7.69 -7.96
CA ILE A 185 -3.73 -8.81 -7.16
C ILE A 185 -5.17 -8.56 -6.70
N TRP A 186 -5.51 -7.36 -6.30
CA TRP A 186 -6.87 -7.00 -5.91
C TRP A 186 -7.85 -7.11 -7.08
N TYR A 187 -7.43 -6.75 -8.31
CA TYR A 187 -8.29 -6.81 -9.50
C TYR A 187 -8.45 -8.23 -10.05
N PHE A 188 -7.39 -9.03 -10.03
CA PHE A 188 -7.31 -10.26 -10.85
C PHE A 188 -6.95 -11.51 -10.05
N GLY A 189 -6.79 -11.40 -8.73
CA GLY A 189 -6.39 -12.52 -7.87
C GLY A 189 -4.87 -12.75 -7.81
N PRO A 190 -4.42 -13.88 -7.25
CA PRO A 190 -3.02 -14.12 -6.98
C PRO A 190 -2.18 -14.27 -8.26
N VAL A 191 -0.89 -13.99 -8.14
CA VAL A 191 0.12 -14.19 -9.20
C VAL A 191 0.47 -15.68 -9.28
N ARG A 192 0.51 -16.21 -10.50
CA ARG A 192 0.96 -17.57 -10.80
C ARG A 192 2.44 -17.64 -11.15
N SER A 193 2.90 -16.70 -11.96
CA SER A 193 4.30 -16.62 -12.39
C SER A 193 4.70 -15.19 -12.72
N VAL A 194 6.00 -14.91 -12.66
CA VAL A 194 6.60 -13.61 -12.96
C VAL A 194 7.68 -13.81 -14.01
N GLN A 195 7.82 -12.85 -14.92
CA GLN A 195 8.97 -12.72 -15.80
C GLN A 195 9.50 -11.30 -15.70
N VAL A 196 10.73 -11.13 -15.24
CA VAL A 196 11.41 -9.85 -15.25
C VAL A 196 11.86 -9.55 -16.68
N VAL A 197 11.43 -8.39 -17.19
CA VAL A 197 11.83 -7.87 -18.51
C VAL A 197 13.10 -7.02 -18.37
N SER A 198 13.14 -6.16 -17.35
CA SER A 198 14.30 -5.34 -17.00
C SER A 198 14.23 -5.00 -15.50
N CYS A 199 15.40 -5.03 -14.83
CA CYS A 199 15.57 -4.60 -13.44
C CYS A 199 16.95 -3.98 -13.31
N GLU A 200 17.03 -2.65 -13.19
CA GLU A 200 18.26 -1.90 -13.38
C GLU A 200 18.47 -0.81 -12.34
N LEU A 201 19.72 -0.45 -12.11
CA LEU A 201 20.13 0.76 -11.40
C LEU A 201 20.64 1.77 -12.44
N LEU A 202 19.73 2.60 -12.94
CA LEU A 202 20.00 3.60 -14.00
C LEU A 202 20.73 4.83 -13.46
N ARG A 203 20.53 5.17 -12.18
CA ARG A 203 21.11 6.36 -11.54
C ARG A 203 21.86 6.00 -10.26
N PRO A 204 23.09 5.47 -10.36
CA PRO A 204 23.89 5.05 -9.19
C PRO A 204 24.40 6.23 -8.34
N LEU A 205 24.34 7.45 -8.85
CA LEU A 205 24.64 8.69 -8.13
C LEU A 205 23.39 9.57 -8.10
N ARG A 206 22.94 9.94 -6.90
CA ARG A 206 21.74 10.75 -6.68
C ARG A 206 22.00 11.94 -5.78
N HIS A 207 21.33 13.04 -6.06
CA HIS A 207 21.31 14.20 -5.16
C HIS A 207 20.09 14.09 -4.23
N ILE A 208 20.32 13.69 -2.96
CA ILE A 208 19.27 13.43 -1.97
C ILE A 208 19.52 14.33 -0.76
N ALA A 209 18.49 15.09 -0.36
CA ALA A 209 18.55 15.99 0.79
C ALA A 209 19.75 16.95 0.77
N GLY A 210 20.16 17.43 -0.43
CA GLY A 210 21.25 18.40 -0.60
C GLY A 210 22.65 17.80 -0.71
N VAL A 211 22.78 16.46 -0.73
CA VAL A 211 24.09 15.78 -0.85
C VAL A 211 24.09 14.74 -1.97
N ASP A 212 25.25 14.57 -2.60
CA ASP A 212 25.45 13.52 -3.59
C ASP A 212 25.73 12.19 -2.89
N VAL A 213 24.90 11.20 -3.16
CA VAL A 213 24.96 9.88 -2.54
C VAL A 213 25.04 8.79 -3.61
N ARG A 214 26.00 7.88 -3.47
CA ARG A 214 26.01 6.65 -4.25
C ARG A 214 25.01 5.67 -3.66
N VAL A 215 24.15 5.12 -4.51
CA VAL A 215 23.08 4.18 -4.15
C VAL A 215 23.28 2.84 -4.83
N ASP A 216 22.62 1.78 -4.37
CA ASP A 216 22.84 0.40 -4.82
C ASP A 216 21.55 -0.39 -5.05
N ALA A 217 20.37 0.13 -4.66
CA ALA A 217 19.09 -0.51 -4.97
C ALA A 217 18.65 -0.17 -6.41
N GLU A 218 17.93 -1.11 -7.03
CA GLU A 218 17.34 -0.91 -8.36
C GLU A 218 16.39 0.30 -8.36
N ASP A 219 16.43 1.09 -9.43
CA ASP A 219 15.60 2.27 -9.58
C ASP A 219 14.69 2.24 -10.81
N PHE A 220 14.74 1.15 -11.58
CA PHE A 220 13.84 0.85 -12.68
C PHE A 220 13.54 -0.65 -12.70
N VAL A 221 12.25 -1.01 -12.80
CA VAL A 221 11.81 -2.39 -12.97
C VAL A 221 10.61 -2.45 -13.91
N LEU A 222 10.68 -3.39 -14.85
CA LEU A 222 9.60 -3.77 -15.76
C LEU A 222 9.43 -5.29 -15.69
N ALA A 223 8.25 -5.76 -15.34
CA ALA A 223 7.97 -7.18 -15.23
C ALA A 223 6.57 -7.52 -15.75
N ARG A 224 6.42 -8.74 -16.24
CA ARG A 224 5.18 -9.36 -16.67
C ARG A 224 4.75 -10.37 -15.64
N PHE A 225 3.51 -10.24 -15.17
CA PHE A 225 2.88 -11.11 -14.20
C PHE A 225 1.76 -11.91 -14.88
N GLU A 226 1.80 -13.23 -14.74
CA GLU A 226 0.68 -14.09 -15.09
C GLU A 226 -0.19 -14.28 -13.85
N MET A 227 -1.43 -13.81 -13.90
CA MET A 227 -2.38 -13.99 -12.81
C MET A 227 -2.95 -15.41 -12.82
N ALA A 228 -3.48 -15.89 -11.70
CA ALA A 228 -4.02 -17.27 -11.58
C ALA A 228 -5.08 -17.59 -12.63
N GLY A 229 -5.84 -16.61 -13.11
CA GLY A 229 -6.82 -16.73 -14.20
C GLY A 229 -6.20 -16.71 -15.61
N GLY A 230 -4.87 -16.69 -15.76
CA GLY A 230 -4.15 -16.65 -17.04
C GLY A 230 -3.99 -15.26 -17.66
N LEU A 231 -4.57 -14.20 -17.05
CA LEU A 231 -4.41 -12.83 -17.52
C LEU A 231 -2.95 -12.39 -17.42
N GLN A 232 -2.45 -11.72 -18.46
CA GLN A 232 -1.12 -11.12 -18.47
C GLN A 232 -1.20 -9.65 -18.05
N VAL A 233 -0.44 -9.29 -17.00
CA VAL A 233 -0.35 -7.93 -16.47
C VAL A 233 1.09 -7.45 -16.60
N LEU A 234 1.30 -6.31 -17.26
CA LEU A 234 2.59 -5.65 -17.35
C LEU A 234 2.67 -4.58 -16.27
N ILE A 235 3.70 -4.61 -15.43
CA ILE A 235 3.92 -3.59 -14.40
C ILE A 235 5.28 -2.94 -14.61
N GLN A 236 5.28 -1.61 -14.72
CA GLN A 236 6.49 -0.78 -14.68
C GLN A 236 6.50 0.07 -13.41
N ALA A 237 7.62 0.05 -12.71
CA ALA A 237 7.85 0.92 -11.56
C ALA A 237 9.24 1.54 -11.60
N ASP A 238 9.37 2.80 -11.21
CA ASP A 238 10.67 3.46 -11.22
C ASP A 238 10.81 4.58 -10.18
N LEU A 239 12.07 4.91 -9.87
CA LEU A 239 12.50 6.03 -9.04
C LEU A 239 13.29 7.06 -9.86
N VAL A 240 13.12 7.10 -11.19
CA VAL A 240 13.86 7.96 -12.11
C VAL A 240 12.95 8.95 -12.86
N THR A 241 11.65 8.76 -12.84
CA THR A 241 10.67 9.65 -13.47
C THR A 241 10.71 11.04 -12.80
N PRO A 242 10.95 12.13 -13.57
CA PRO A 242 11.14 13.48 -12.99
C PRO A 242 9.92 14.03 -12.23
N ALA A 243 8.72 13.74 -12.71
CA ALA A 243 7.46 14.06 -12.05
C ALA A 243 6.74 12.77 -11.69
N PHE A 244 6.05 12.73 -10.56
CA PHE A 244 5.26 11.56 -10.19
C PHE A 244 4.27 11.24 -11.30
N SER A 245 4.22 9.97 -11.71
CA SER A 245 3.35 9.46 -12.78
C SER A 245 2.79 8.11 -12.35
N GLN A 246 1.47 7.98 -12.41
CA GLN A 246 0.80 6.75 -12.02
C GLN A 246 -0.47 6.56 -12.84
N PHE A 247 -0.63 5.38 -13.44
CA PHE A 247 -1.88 4.97 -14.08
C PHE A 247 -2.06 3.46 -14.11
N VAL A 248 -3.31 3.06 -14.28
CA VAL A 248 -3.75 1.68 -14.50
C VAL A 248 -4.59 1.66 -15.76
N GLU A 249 -4.28 0.76 -16.68
CA GLU A 249 -5.06 0.48 -17.87
C GLU A 249 -5.46 -0.99 -17.91
N VAL A 250 -6.75 -1.27 -18.14
CA VAL A 250 -7.28 -2.63 -18.30
C VAL A 250 -8.10 -2.69 -19.58
N GLN A 251 -7.77 -3.65 -20.45
CA GLN A 251 -8.53 -3.99 -21.64
C GLN A 251 -9.48 -5.13 -21.32
N PHE A 252 -10.75 -4.97 -21.69
CA PHE A 252 -11.80 -5.98 -21.55
C PHE A 252 -12.29 -6.39 -22.95
N GLU A 253 -13.08 -7.46 -23.03
CA GLU A 253 -13.67 -7.93 -24.29
C GLU A 253 -14.51 -6.87 -25.01
N ARG A 254 -15.22 -6.01 -24.26
CA ARG A 254 -16.14 -5.00 -24.78
C ARG A 254 -15.82 -3.57 -24.31
N GLY A 255 -14.59 -3.29 -23.93
CA GLY A 255 -14.22 -1.95 -23.52
C GLY A 255 -12.87 -1.86 -22.84
N SER A 256 -12.63 -0.73 -22.19
CA SER A 256 -11.40 -0.50 -21.43
C SER A 256 -11.65 0.41 -20.23
N PHE A 257 -10.79 0.27 -19.25
CA PHE A 257 -10.68 1.17 -18.10
C PHE A 257 -9.30 1.82 -18.10
N MET A 258 -9.28 3.14 -17.90
CA MET A 258 -8.08 3.91 -17.59
C MET A 258 -8.32 4.63 -16.27
N GLY A 259 -7.43 4.50 -15.31
CA GLY A 259 -7.53 5.15 -14.01
C GLY A 259 -6.22 5.69 -13.48
N SER A 260 -6.26 6.89 -12.90
CA SER A 260 -5.13 7.52 -12.21
C SER A 260 -5.63 8.33 -11.03
N ILE A 261 -4.82 8.41 -9.97
CA ILE A 261 -5.06 9.36 -8.86
C ILE A 261 -4.63 10.79 -9.21
N GLN A 262 -3.96 10.98 -10.33
CA GLN A 262 -3.48 12.27 -10.79
C GLN A 262 -4.47 12.92 -11.75
N ASN A 263 -4.78 14.19 -11.52
CA ASN A 263 -5.72 14.95 -12.35
C ASN A 263 -5.21 15.17 -13.80
N ASP A 264 -3.89 15.13 -13.99
CA ASP A 264 -3.27 15.30 -15.31
C ASP A 264 -3.45 14.09 -16.24
N TYR A 265 -3.79 12.93 -15.69
CA TYR A 265 -4.12 11.73 -16.45
C TYR A 265 -5.64 11.55 -16.56
N PRO A 266 -6.17 11.30 -17.76
CA PRO A 266 -7.60 11.05 -17.92
C PRO A 266 -8.00 9.74 -17.26
N SER A 267 -9.03 9.76 -16.41
CA SER A 267 -9.67 8.54 -15.94
C SER A 267 -11.02 8.37 -16.62
N TYR A 268 -11.27 7.16 -17.17
CA TYR A 268 -12.50 6.87 -17.91
C TYR A 268 -12.77 5.36 -18.04
N VAL A 269 -14.02 5.07 -18.32
CA VAL A 269 -14.46 3.78 -18.86
C VAL A 269 -14.85 3.99 -20.33
N PHE A 270 -14.39 3.12 -21.22
CA PHE A 270 -14.85 3.05 -22.59
C PHE A 270 -15.63 1.75 -22.81
N SER A 271 -16.80 1.83 -23.41
CA SER A 271 -17.61 0.66 -23.75
C SER A 271 -17.94 0.66 -25.24
N THR A 272 -17.87 -0.51 -25.89
CA THR A 272 -18.24 -0.69 -27.32
C THR A 272 -19.74 -0.77 -27.54
N GLU A 273 -20.51 -0.98 -26.48
CA GLU A 273 -21.97 -1.07 -26.46
C GLU A 273 -22.48 -0.57 -25.09
N ALA A 274 -23.75 -0.26 -24.95
CA ALA A 274 -24.32 0.10 -23.65
C ALA A 274 -24.24 -1.10 -22.70
N ALA A 275 -23.62 -0.91 -21.54
CA ALA A 275 -23.35 -1.96 -20.55
C ALA A 275 -23.54 -1.41 -19.13
N ASP A 276 -24.58 -1.88 -18.42
CA ASP A 276 -24.93 -1.41 -17.09
C ASP A 276 -25.08 0.13 -17.05
N MET A 277 -24.34 0.81 -16.19
CA MET A 277 -24.35 2.27 -16.07
C MET A 277 -23.49 2.99 -17.12
N TYR A 278 -22.77 2.25 -17.97
CA TYR A 278 -21.86 2.81 -18.97
C TYR A 278 -22.52 2.80 -20.36
N PRO A 279 -22.82 3.98 -20.98
CA PRO A 279 -23.27 4.05 -22.34
C PRO A 279 -22.16 3.64 -23.32
N GLU A 280 -22.54 3.35 -24.57
CA GLU A 280 -21.57 3.21 -25.65
C GLU A 280 -20.67 4.46 -25.76
N GLY A 281 -19.37 4.25 -25.92
CA GLY A 281 -18.36 5.30 -26.00
C GLY A 281 -17.66 5.56 -24.67
N LYS A 282 -17.13 6.76 -24.51
CA LYS A 282 -16.25 7.14 -23.40
C LYS A 282 -17.03 7.82 -22.28
N THR A 283 -17.02 7.23 -21.09
CA THR A 283 -17.54 7.79 -19.84
C THR A 283 -16.39 8.31 -18.98
N PRO A 284 -16.18 9.63 -18.86
CA PRO A 284 -15.15 10.19 -17.98
C PRO A 284 -15.46 9.91 -16.51
N LEU A 285 -14.44 9.53 -15.75
CA LEU A 285 -14.50 9.39 -14.31
C LEU A 285 -13.92 10.64 -13.66
N ARG A 286 -14.71 11.31 -12.83
CA ARG A 286 -14.29 12.52 -12.10
C ARG A 286 -14.63 12.37 -10.63
N PHE A 287 -13.62 12.38 -9.82
CA PHE A 287 -13.75 12.35 -8.37
C PHE A 287 -13.19 13.67 -7.80
N GLY A 288 -13.81 14.17 -6.75
CA GLY A 288 -13.27 15.33 -6.00
C GLY A 288 -11.93 15.01 -5.35
N THR A 289 -11.32 16.00 -4.71
CA THR A 289 -10.11 15.79 -3.90
C THR A 289 -10.47 14.90 -2.71
N ILE A 290 -9.84 13.75 -2.62
CA ILE A 290 -10.08 12.74 -1.59
C ILE A 290 -8.74 12.43 -0.91
N ASN A 291 -8.74 12.50 0.42
CA ASN A 291 -7.61 12.06 1.20
C ASN A 291 -7.67 10.55 1.42
N LEU A 292 -6.85 9.82 0.70
CA LEU A 292 -6.83 8.36 0.76
C LEU A 292 -6.35 7.84 2.11
N PHE A 293 -5.47 8.56 2.79
CA PHE A 293 -5.00 8.19 4.14
C PHE A 293 -6.12 8.31 5.17
N GLU A 294 -6.93 9.38 5.10
CA GLU A 294 -8.09 9.53 5.97
C GLU A 294 -9.10 8.39 5.75
N ARG A 295 -9.45 8.08 4.49
CA ARG A 295 -10.35 6.95 4.18
C ARG A 295 -9.83 5.62 4.71
N GLN A 296 -8.52 5.40 4.59
CA GLN A 296 -7.89 4.16 5.06
C GLN A 296 -7.89 4.07 6.58
N MET A 297 -7.60 5.16 7.30
CA MET A 297 -7.64 5.20 8.75
C MET A 297 -9.06 5.06 9.28
N ALA A 298 -10.03 5.74 8.67
CA ALA A 298 -11.45 5.58 9.01
C ALA A 298 -11.90 4.11 8.89
N ALA A 299 -11.54 3.44 7.80
CA ALA A 299 -11.84 2.01 7.63
C ALA A 299 -11.18 1.14 8.70
N PHE A 300 -9.90 1.38 9.01
CA PHE A 300 -9.22 0.66 10.09
C PHE A 300 -9.92 0.86 11.44
N CYS A 301 -10.20 2.11 11.80
CA CYS A 301 -10.90 2.45 13.04
C CYS A 301 -12.29 1.82 13.12
N GLU A 302 -13.04 1.82 12.02
CA GLU A 302 -14.37 1.20 11.95
C GLU A 302 -14.32 -0.31 12.22
N HIS A 303 -13.39 -1.02 11.58
CA HIS A 303 -13.24 -2.46 11.76
C HIS A 303 -12.80 -2.82 13.19
N VAL A 304 -11.83 -2.08 13.76
CA VAL A 304 -11.39 -2.28 15.16
C VAL A 304 -12.52 -1.99 16.14
N ARG A 305 -13.27 -0.89 15.95
CA ARG A 305 -14.38 -0.48 16.82
C ARG A 305 -15.50 -1.51 16.89
N ASN A 306 -15.80 -2.12 15.73
CA ASN A 306 -16.91 -3.05 15.59
C ASN A 306 -16.48 -4.52 15.71
N ASP A 307 -15.20 -4.80 15.93
CA ASP A 307 -14.62 -6.15 15.93
C ASP A 307 -15.03 -6.96 14.68
N LYS A 308 -14.96 -6.29 13.52
CA LYS A 308 -15.34 -6.90 12.24
C LYS A 308 -14.11 -7.24 11.42
N PRO A 309 -14.06 -8.43 10.78
CA PRO A 309 -12.99 -8.76 9.84
C PRO A 309 -12.87 -7.70 8.73
N LEU A 310 -11.63 -7.44 8.30
CA LEU A 310 -11.36 -6.57 7.16
C LEU A 310 -11.88 -7.20 5.86
N GLU A 311 -12.48 -6.38 5.00
CA GLU A 311 -12.91 -6.77 3.66
C GLU A 311 -11.80 -6.57 2.61
N ARG A 312 -10.83 -5.69 2.90
CA ARG A 312 -9.68 -5.38 2.04
C ARG A 312 -8.46 -5.00 2.88
N ASN A 313 -7.28 -5.02 2.26
CA ASN A 313 -5.99 -4.75 2.93
C ASN A 313 -5.71 -5.70 4.10
N THR A 314 -6.20 -6.91 3.99
CA THR A 314 -6.02 -7.97 4.98
C THR A 314 -4.56 -8.45 5.02
N ILE A 315 -4.19 -9.19 6.05
CA ILE A 315 -2.89 -9.85 6.11
C ILE A 315 -2.75 -10.90 5.01
N ASP A 316 -3.82 -11.59 4.64
CA ASP A 316 -3.80 -12.54 3.50
C ASP A 316 -3.60 -11.82 2.16
N ASP A 317 -4.17 -10.63 1.95
CA ASP A 317 -3.85 -9.80 0.79
C ASP A 317 -2.37 -9.45 0.74
N SER A 318 -1.81 -9.03 1.87
CA SER A 318 -0.39 -8.71 1.97
C SER A 318 0.50 -9.93 1.75
N LEU A 319 0.11 -11.10 2.24
CA LEU A 319 0.86 -12.34 2.00
C LEU A 319 0.96 -12.64 0.49
N ARG A 320 -0.14 -12.50 -0.26
CA ARG A 320 -0.14 -12.68 -1.73
C ARG A 320 0.80 -11.68 -2.43
N VAL A 321 0.84 -10.43 -1.97
CA VAL A 321 1.78 -9.42 -2.48
C VAL A 321 3.22 -9.83 -2.18
N MET A 322 3.51 -10.27 -0.96
CA MET A 322 4.86 -10.72 -0.57
C MET A 322 5.30 -11.98 -1.34
N GLU A 323 4.41 -12.91 -1.61
CA GLU A 323 4.67 -14.08 -2.46
C GLU A 323 5.07 -13.67 -3.88
N ALA A 324 4.35 -12.74 -4.47
CA ALA A 324 4.66 -12.23 -5.81
C ALA A 324 5.98 -11.41 -5.84
N LEU A 325 6.27 -10.63 -4.79
CA LEU A 325 7.56 -9.94 -4.66
C LEU A 325 8.73 -10.92 -4.48
N GLU A 326 8.53 -12.02 -3.77
CA GLU A 326 9.52 -13.07 -3.64
C GLU A 326 9.80 -13.76 -4.98
N MET A 327 8.76 -14.11 -5.76
CA MET A 327 8.91 -14.65 -7.12
C MET A 327 9.70 -13.67 -8.02
N LEU A 328 9.46 -12.36 -7.89
CA LEU A 328 10.15 -11.33 -8.67
C LEU A 328 11.64 -11.26 -8.33
N ARG A 329 12.00 -11.37 -7.04
CA ARG A 329 13.39 -11.30 -6.56
C ARG A 329 14.22 -12.54 -6.87
N GLN A 330 13.58 -13.67 -7.16
CA GLN A 330 14.24 -14.93 -7.52
C GLN A 330 14.57 -15.06 -9.02
N GLN A 331 14.19 -14.08 -9.84
CA GLN A 331 14.49 -14.01 -11.28
C GLN A 331 15.82 -13.28 -11.51
#